data_d02c5b5b8265c0272bcdb451649b1e9c
#
_entry.id   d02c5b5b8265c0272bcdb451649b1e9c
#
_cell.length_a   1.000
_cell.length_b   1.000
_cell.length_c   1.000
_cell.angle_alpha   90.00
_cell.angle_beta   90.00
_cell.angle_gamma   90.00
#
_symmetry.space_group_name_H-M   'P 1'
#
loop_
_entity.id
_entity.type
_entity.pdbx_description
1 polymer ?
#
loop_
_entity_poly.entity_id
_entity_poly.type
_entity_poly.pdbx_seq_one_letter_code
_entity_poly.pdbx_strand_id
1 'polypeptide(L)'
;MSTGQDVINFRKRIKVALVHAFGEKCQLCGETYPQSVFEFHHLKPEEKNFAIGNASTTRSKSDNAEEAKKCCMLCANCHRLVEYELDNVNLICDFNEDIYYQKLNELIEKNKKNQEEQTGSKKKKSIEKPSREVLKSQIRTMPFLQIGKLYGVSDNAIRKWCDKYGLPRKVTDIKQYSDEEWEKI
;
A
#
# COMPACT_ATOMS: atom_id res chain seq x y z
N MET A 1 11.87 -2.43 2.55
CA MET A 1 11.16 -2.51 1.26
C MET A 1 9.72 -2.11 1.51
N SER A 2 9.17 -1.21 0.67
CA SER A 2 7.75 -0.81 0.75
C SER A 2 6.88 -2.00 0.38
N THR A 3 5.84 -2.26 1.16
CA THR A 3 4.86 -3.33 0.88
C THR A 3 3.85 -2.87 -0.16
N GLY A 4 3.16 -3.78 -0.84
CA GLY A 4 2.08 -3.41 -1.76
C GLY A 4 0.99 -2.57 -1.07
N GLN A 5 0.75 -2.83 0.22
CA GLN A 5 -0.21 -2.05 1.02
C GLN A 5 0.25 -0.60 1.26
N ASP A 6 1.55 -0.36 1.43
CA ASP A 6 2.09 1.00 1.60
C ASP A 6 1.86 1.84 0.35
N VAL A 7 2.04 1.24 -0.83
CA VAL A 7 1.78 1.87 -2.12
C VAL A 7 0.31 2.23 -2.28
N ILE A 8 -0.60 1.31 -1.94
CA ILE A 8 -2.06 1.56 -1.98
C ILE A 8 -2.43 2.70 -1.04
N ASN A 9 -1.91 2.68 0.18
CA ASN A 9 -2.18 3.71 1.18
C ASN A 9 -1.62 5.08 0.76
N PHE A 10 -0.44 5.11 0.13
CA PHE A 10 0.14 6.33 -0.41
C PHE A 10 -0.75 6.93 -1.50
N ARG A 11 -1.20 6.13 -2.47
CA ARG A 11 -2.11 6.57 -3.54
C ARG A 11 -3.43 7.12 -3.01
N LYS A 12 -4.02 6.46 -2.01
CA LYS A 12 -5.24 6.94 -1.35
C LYS A 12 -5.02 8.32 -0.72
N ARG A 13 -3.90 8.54 -0.03
CA ARG A 13 -3.58 9.86 0.56
C ARG A 13 -3.41 10.95 -0.48
N ILE A 14 -2.73 10.65 -1.59
CA ILE A 14 -2.61 11.58 -2.72
C ILE A 14 -4.00 11.97 -3.24
N LYS A 15 -4.87 10.99 -3.49
CA LYS A 15 -6.24 11.26 -3.98
C LYS A 15 -7.03 12.14 -3.02
N VAL A 16 -6.99 11.85 -1.72
CA VAL A 16 -7.65 12.64 -0.67
C VAL A 16 -7.12 14.08 -0.67
N ALA A 17 -5.81 14.27 -0.70
CA ALA A 17 -5.20 15.59 -0.68
C ALA A 17 -5.53 16.40 -1.94
N LEU A 18 -5.53 15.76 -3.11
CA LEU A 18 -5.95 16.39 -4.37
C LEU A 18 -7.41 16.87 -4.32
N VAL A 19 -8.34 15.98 -3.95
CA VAL A 19 -9.76 16.34 -3.86
C VAL A 19 -9.97 17.50 -2.90
N HIS A 20 -9.27 17.52 -1.77
CA HIS A 20 -9.34 18.62 -0.80
C HIS A 20 -8.78 19.93 -1.37
N ALA A 21 -7.68 19.86 -2.12
CA ALA A 21 -7.04 21.03 -2.76
C ALA A 21 -7.87 21.63 -3.89
N PHE A 22 -8.77 20.86 -4.50
CA PHE A 22 -9.76 21.33 -5.48
C PHE A 22 -11.11 21.75 -4.83
N GLY A 23 -11.18 21.89 -3.50
CA GLY A 23 -12.35 22.39 -2.80
C GLY A 23 -13.51 21.41 -2.61
N GLU A 24 -13.30 20.09 -2.85
CA GLU A 24 -14.25 19.00 -2.59
C GLU A 24 -15.60 19.09 -3.35
N LYS A 25 -15.66 19.87 -4.41
CA LYS A 25 -16.85 20.10 -5.25
C LYS A 25 -16.54 19.86 -6.72
N CYS A 26 -17.53 19.34 -7.44
CA CYS A 26 -17.45 19.28 -8.89
C CYS A 26 -17.52 20.69 -9.49
N GLN A 27 -16.54 21.06 -10.31
CA GLN A 27 -16.51 22.40 -10.91
C GLN A 27 -17.67 22.67 -11.87
N LEU A 28 -18.24 21.64 -12.51
CA LEU A 28 -19.31 21.81 -13.47
C LEU A 28 -20.72 21.86 -12.79
N CYS A 29 -21.04 20.89 -11.94
CA CYS A 29 -22.37 20.84 -11.30
C CYS A 29 -22.41 21.44 -9.88
N GLY A 30 -21.26 21.74 -9.28
CA GLY A 30 -21.17 22.30 -7.93
C GLY A 30 -21.43 21.31 -6.79
N GLU A 31 -21.79 20.07 -7.09
CA GLU A 31 -22.17 19.07 -6.11
C GLU A 31 -20.96 18.43 -5.41
N THR A 32 -21.18 18.00 -4.17
CA THR A 32 -20.20 17.27 -3.37
C THR A 32 -20.48 15.77 -3.40
N TYR A 33 -19.41 14.96 -3.46
CA TYR A 33 -19.50 13.51 -3.54
C TYR A 33 -18.42 12.85 -2.68
N PRO A 34 -18.54 11.54 -2.39
CA PRO A 34 -17.42 10.77 -1.88
C PRO A 34 -16.19 10.89 -2.81
N GLN A 35 -14.99 10.92 -2.24
CA GLN A 35 -13.73 11.19 -2.96
C GLN A 35 -13.47 10.26 -4.15
N SER A 36 -14.03 9.05 -4.13
CA SER A 36 -13.93 8.08 -5.22
C SER A 36 -14.66 8.50 -6.50
N VAL A 37 -15.64 9.39 -6.39
CA VAL A 37 -16.48 9.85 -7.51
C VAL A 37 -15.81 10.97 -8.30
N PHE A 38 -14.85 11.68 -7.71
CA PHE A 38 -14.16 12.77 -8.39
C PHE A 38 -13.07 12.24 -9.33
N GLU A 39 -12.97 12.87 -10.50
CA GLU A 39 -11.96 12.63 -11.52
C GLU A 39 -11.28 13.96 -11.88
N PHE A 40 -10.05 13.89 -12.39
CA PHE A 40 -9.27 15.07 -12.77
C PHE A 40 -9.19 15.15 -14.28
N HIS A 41 -9.85 16.17 -14.83
CA HIS A 41 -9.90 16.44 -16.26
C HIS A 41 -8.80 17.41 -16.65
N HIS A 42 -7.94 17.02 -17.62
CA HIS A 42 -6.91 17.91 -18.14
C HIS A 42 -7.54 18.98 -19.04
N LEU A 43 -7.28 20.25 -18.72
CA LEU A 43 -7.80 21.39 -19.49
C LEU A 43 -7.25 21.43 -20.91
N LYS A 44 -6.03 20.88 -21.08
CA LYS A 44 -5.36 20.74 -22.37
C LYS A 44 -4.78 19.31 -22.45
N PRO A 45 -5.41 18.42 -23.23
CA PRO A 45 -4.98 17.03 -23.35
C PRO A 45 -3.53 16.87 -23.81
N GLU A 46 -3.02 17.78 -24.64
CA GLU A 46 -1.65 17.80 -25.16
C GLU A 46 -0.58 18.09 -24.10
N GLU A 47 -0.95 18.74 -23.01
CA GLU A 47 -0.05 19.03 -21.88
C GLU A 47 -0.02 17.91 -20.82
N LYS A 48 -0.82 16.86 -21.00
CA LYS A 48 -0.93 15.74 -20.07
C LYS A 48 0.32 14.88 -20.06
N ASN A 49 0.96 14.76 -18.89
CA ASN A 49 2.08 13.86 -18.70
C ASN A 49 1.62 12.46 -18.20
N PHE A 50 0.61 12.42 -17.33
CA PHE A 50 0.03 11.17 -16.81
C PHE A 50 -1.38 11.39 -16.24
N ALA A 51 -2.10 10.29 -16.02
CA ALA A 51 -3.42 10.34 -15.39
C ALA A 51 -3.28 10.46 -13.86
N ILE A 52 -3.73 11.60 -13.29
CA ILE A 52 -3.75 11.83 -11.84
C ILE A 52 -4.83 10.97 -11.18
N GLY A 53 -4.53 10.50 -9.97
CA GLY A 53 -5.50 9.73 -9.18
C GLY A 53 -5.74 8.31 -9.69
N ASN A 54 -5.04 7.90 -10.76
CA ASN A 54 -5.09 6.52 -11.24
C ASN A 54 -4.30 5.60 -10.33
N ALA A 55 -4.89 4.45 -9.98
CA ALA A 55 -4.27 3.45 -9.14
C ALA A 55 -3.10 2.70 -9.80
N SER A 56 -2.89 2.84 -11.10
CA SER A 56 -1.88 2.08 -11.84
C SER A 56 -0.46 2.64 -11.72
N THR A 57 -0.28 3.94 -11.48
CA THR A 57 1.04 4.58 -11.41
C THR A 57 1.29 5.27 -10.08
N THR A 58 2.47 5.07 -9.51
CA THR A 58 2.91 5.78 -8.30
C THR A 58 3.88 6.88 -8.71
N ARG A 59 3.47 8.13 -8.52
CA ARG A 59 4.29 9.32 -8.77
C ARG A 59 4.64 10.01 -7.46
N SER A 60 5.68 10.85 -7.48
CA SER A 60 6.06 11.63 -6.31
C SER A 60 4.94 12.63 -5.92
N LYS A 61 5.05 13.21 -4.73
CA LYS A 61 4.12 14.24 -4.27
C LYS A 61 4.16 15.47 -5.17
N SER A 62 5.37 15.89 -5.56
CA SER A 62 5.59 17.04 -6.45
C SER A 62 5.08 16.79 -7.86
N ASP A 63 5.32 15.60 -8.44
CA ASP A 63 4.80 15.30 -9.78
C ASP A 63 3.26 15.38 -9.81
N ASN A 64 2.60 14.86 -8.77
CA ASN A 64 1.14 14.94 -8.67
C ASN A 64 0.65 16.40 -8.53
N ALA A 65 1.37 17.26 -7.80
CA ALA A 65 1.02 18.67 -7.68
C ALA A 65 1.20 19.42 -9.00
N GLU A 66 2.31 19.21 -9.70
CA GLU A 66 2.57 19.84 -11.00
C GLU A 66 1.55 19.43 -12.06
N GLU A 67 1.16 18.14 -12.08
CA GLU A 67 0.15 17.68 -13.03
C GLU A 67 -1.25 18.20 -12.66
N ALA A 68 -1.56 18.34 -11.35
CA ALA A 68 -2.84 18.90 -10.89
C ALA A 68 -3.06 20.35 -11.34
N LYS A 69 -2.02 21.15 -11.48
CA LYS A 69 -2.10 22.51 -11.98
C LYS A 69 -2.63 22.62 -13.43
N LYS A 70 -2.67 21.51 -14.16
CA LYS A 70 -3.18 21.41 -15.54
C LYS A 70 -4.62 20.90 -15.61
N CYS A 71 -5.24 20.61 -14.46
CA CYS A 71 -6.52 19.95 -14.37
C CYS A 71 -7.58 20.80 -13.69
N CYS A 72 -8.83 20.43 -13.91
CA CYS A 72 -9.96 20.76 -13.04
C CYS A 72 -10.53 19.49 -12.43
N MET A 73 -11.31 19.60 -11.34
CA MET A 73 -11.94 18.45 -10.72
C MET A 73 -13.43 18.37 -11.07
N LEU A 74 -13.83 17.23 -11.59
CA LEU A 74 -15.20 16.93 -11.99
C LEU A 74 -15.70 15.65 -11.29
N CYS A 75 -17.00 15.52 -11.08
CA CYS A 75 -17.56 14.22 -10.78
C CYS A 75 -17.55 13.33 -12.02
N ALA A 76 -17.59 12.01 -11.85
CA ALA A 76 -17.51 11.05 -12.95
C ALA A 76 -18.57 11.26 -14.05
N ASN A 77 -19.78 11.72 -13.69
CA ASN A 77 -20.82 12.03 -14.66
C ASN A 77 -20.47 13.30 -15.48
N CYS A 78 -20.09 14.38 -14.81
CA CYS A 78 -19.70 15.62 -15.48
C CYS A 78 -18.44 15.45 -16.34
N HIS A 79 -17.49 14.62 -15.88
CA HIS A 79 -16.29 14.30 -16.66
C HIS A 79 -16.66 13.65 -18.01
N ARG A 80 -17.59 12.67 -17.98
CA ARG A 80 -18.09 12.05 -19.24
C ARG A 80 -18.85 13.02 -20.13
N LEU A 81 -19.69 13.88 -19.52
CA LEU A 81 -20.40 14.90 -20.31
C LEU A 81 -19.43 15.83 -21.04
N VAL A 82 -18.36 16.27 -20.36
CA VAL A 82 -17.32 17.12 -20.97
C VAL A 82 -16.52 16.38 -22.05
N GLU A 83 -16.28 15.08 -21.90
CA GLU A 83 -15.53 14.31 -22.89
C GLU A 83 -16.33 13.97 -24.16
N TYR A 84 -17.64 13.80 -24.04
CA TYR A 84 -18.44 13.21 -25.13
C TYR A 84 -19.57 14.09 -25.65
N GLU A 85 -20.05 15.07 -24.86
CA GLU A 85 -21.30 15.75 -25.20
C GLU A 85 -21.23 17.29 -25.12
N LEU A 86 -20.31 17.83 -24.33
CA LEU A 86 -20.25 19.27 -24.10
C LEU A 86 -19.04 19.89 -24.80
N ASP A 87 -19.31 20.67 -25.86
CA ASP A 87 -18.30 21.51 -26.48
C ASP A 87 -18.17 22.85 -25.73
N ASN A 88 -16.95 23.39 -25.66
CA ASN A 88 -16.63 24.73 -25.18
C ASN A 88 -17.07 25.06 -23.73
N VAL A 89 -17.00 24.10 -22.83
CA VAL A 89 -17.21 24.35 -21.40
C VAL A 89 -16.04 25.16 -20.83
N ASN A 90 -16.32 26.29 -20.22
CA ASN A 90 -15.29 27.12 -19.58
C ASN A 90 -14.87 26.51 -18.24
N LEU A 91 -13.92 25.60 -18.27
CA LEU A 91 -13.31 24.98 -17.10
C LEU A 91 -11.98 25.67 -16.78
N ILE A 92 -11.72 25.89 -15.50
CA ILE A 92 -10.49 26.51 -15.02
C ILE A 92 -9.79 25.61 -14.00
N CYS A 93 -8.49 25.80 -13.83
CA CYS A 93 -7.78 25.15 -12.75
C CYS A 93 -7.98 25.94 -11.45
N ASP A 94 -8.62 25.32 -10.47
CA ASP A 94 -8.84 25.85 -9.11
C ASP A 94 -8.03 25.11 -8.06
N PHE A 95 -6.95 24.41 -8.48
CA PHE A 95 -6.04 23.69 -7.61
C PHE A 95 -5.25 24.62 -6.70
N ASN A 96 -5.31 24.36 -5.38
CA ASN A 96 -4.53 25.06 -4.38
C ASN A 96 -3.39 24.17 -3.85
N GLU A 97 -2.16 24.49 -4.24
CA GLU A 97 -0.98 23.71 -3.90
C GLU A 97 -0.66 23.70 -2.41
N ASP A 98 -0.85 24.83 -1.70
CA ASP A 98 -0.60 24.91 -0.25
C ASP A 98 -1.54 24.00 0.52
N ILE A 99 -2.83 24.02 0.17
CA ILE A 99 -3.84 23.13 0.74
C ILE A 99 -3.50 21.67 0.47
N TYR A 100 -3.02 21.35 -0.73
CA TYR A 100 -2.58 19.98 -1.07
C TYR A 100 -1.48 19.48 -0.15
N TYR A 101 -0.41 20.25 0.00
CA TYR A 101 0.71 19.84 0.84
C TYR A 101 0.34 19.81 2.33
N GLN A 102 -0.44 20.76 2.79
CA GLN A 102 -0.94 20.78 4.16
C GLN A 102 -1.74 19.51 4.46
N LYS A 103 -2.73 19.21 3.64
CA LYS A 103 -3.57 18.02 3.80
C LYS A 103 -2.79 16.72 3.73
N LEU A 104 -1.86 16.63 2.80
CA LEU A 104 -1.02 15.45 2.64
C LEU A 104 -0.14 15.20 3.87
N ASN A 105 0.44 16.27 4.44
CA ASN A 105 1.24 16.18 5.66
C ASN A 105 0.38 15.74 6.86
N GLU A 106 -0.82 16.29 7.04
CA GLU A 106 -1.76 15.85 8.06
C GLU A 106 -2.07 14.34 7.97
N LEU A 107 -2.32 13.84 6.76
CA LEU A 107 -2.61 12.44 6.52
C LEU A 107 -1.41 11.52 6.80
N ILE A 108 -0.18 12.00 6.55
CA ILE A 108 1.05 11.27 6.85
C ILE A 108 1.26 11.19 8.36
N GLU A 109 1.11 12.32 9.08
CA GLU A 109 1.28 12.36 10.53
C GLU A 109 0.24 11.52 11.29
N LYS A 110 -1.03 11.57 10.87
CA LYS A 110 -2.08 10.68 11.42
C LYS A 110 -1.70 9.20 11.29
N ASN A 111 -1.14 8.81 10.15
CA ASN A 111 -0.72 7.42 9.96
C ASN A 111 0.48 7.02 10.84
N LYS A 112 1.44 7.91 11.05
CA LYS A 112 2.57 7.64 11.96
C LYS A 112 2.06 7.41 13.38
N LYS A 113 1.20 8.30 13.90
CA LYS A 113 0.60 8.15 15.23
C LYS A 113 -0.16 6.82 15.39
N ASN A 114 -1.01 6.47 14.41
CA ASN A 114 -1.75 5.20 14.44
C ASN A 114 -0.84 3.97 14.40
N GLN A 115 0.32 4.04 13.73
CA GLN A 115 1.31 2.97 13.72
C GLN A 115 2.05 2.87 15.05
N GLU A 116 2.39 3.98 15.66
CA GLU A 116 3.04 4.04 16.98
C GLU A 116 2.13 3.50 18.08
N GLU A 117 0.85 3.86 18.08
CA GLU A 117 -0.15 3.32 19.01
C GLU A 117 -0.35 1.81 18.84
N GLN A 118 -0.37 1.29 17.61
CA GLN A 118 -0.48 -0.14 17.34
C GLN A 118 0.79 -0.92 17.68
N THR A 119 1.96 -0.29 17.57
CA THR A 119 3.24 -0.92 17.96
C THR A 119 3.50 -0.83 19.46
N GLY A 120 3.03 0.22 20.13
CA GLY A 120 3.11 0.39 21.57
C GLY A 120 2.29 -0.64 22.37
N SER A 121 1.18 -1.14 21.81
CA SER A 121 0.36 -2.18 22.45
C SER A 121 0.82 -3.62 22.15
N LYS A 122 1.65 -3.82 21.16
CA LYS A 122 2.31 -5.11 20.89
C LYS A 122 3.68 -5.13 21.57
N LYS A 123 3.71 -5.30 22.92
CA LYS A 123 4.89 -5.92 23.56
C LYS A 123 5.18 -7.17 22.72
N LYS A 124 6.32 -7.21 22.01
CA LYS A 124 6.81 -8.43 21.37
C LYS A 124 6.85 -9.49 22.48
N LYS A 125 5.85 -10.37 22.53
CA LYS A 125 5.97 -11.59 23.31
C LYS A 125 7.29 -12.18 22.86
N SER A 126 8.24 -12.34 23.77
CA SER A 126 9.47 -13.06 23.49
C SER A 126 9.04 -14.47 23.10
N ILE A 127 9.07 -14.76 21.81
CA ILE A 127 8.69 -16.08 21.30
C ILE A 127 9.84 -16.99 21.70
N GLU A 128 9.56 -17.89 22.62
CA GLU A 128 10.51 -18.89 23.04
C GLU A 128 10.79 -19.83 21.85
N LYS A 129 12.00 -19.76 21.34
CA LYS A 129 12.40 -20.57 20.19
C LYS A 129 12.64 -22.01 20.66
N PRO A 130 12.21 -23.02 19.91
CA PRO A 130 12.55 -24.40 20.23
C PRO A 130 14.06 -24.61 20.21
N SER A 131 14.53 -25.60 20.97
CA SER A 131 15.89 -26.07 20.82
C SER A 131 16.12 -26.64 19.40
N ARG A 132 17.39 -26.79 19.02
CA ARG A 132 17.76 -27.38 17.71
C ARG A 132 17.12 -28.75 17.53
N GLU A 133 17.18 -29.59 18.55
CA GLU A 133 16.69 -30.97 18.53
C GLU A 133 15.17 -31.05 18.38
N VAL A 134 14.46 -30.20 19.08
CA VAL A 134 13.00 -30.09 18.97
C VAL A 134 12.60 -29.62 17.58
N LEU A 135 13.27 -28.59 17.04
CA LEU A 135 12.98 -28.12 15.70
C LEU A 135 13.32 -29.18 14.63
N LYS A 136 14.45 -29.88 14.78
CA LYS A 136 14.88 -30.99 13.91
C LYS A 136 13.79 -32.07 13.82
N SER A 137 13.28 -32.52 14.96
CA SER A 137 12.18 -33.50 15.01
C SER A 137 10.89 -32.97 14.36
N GLN A 138 10.52 -31.72 14.65
CA GLN A 138 9.28 -31.12 14.13
C GLN A 138 9.30 -30.98 12.61
N ILE A 139 10.40 -30.51 11.99
CA ILE A 139 10.47 -30.31 10.53
C ILE A 139 10.47 -31.62 9.74
N ARG A 140 10.82 -32.77 10.39
CA ARG A 140 10.73 -34.10 9.82
C ARG A 140 9.30 -34.62 9.76
N THR A 141 8.49 -34.28 10.77
CA THR A 141 7.17 -34.87 11.01
C THR A 141 6.00 -33.99 10.57
N MET A 142 6.17 -32.65 10.50
CA MET A 142 5.06 -31.74 10.21
C MET A 142 5.45 -30.58 9.29
N PRO A 143 4.48 -30.02 8.55
CA PRO A 143 4.72 -28.87 7.66
C PRO A 143 5.15 -27.60 8.41
N PHE A 144 6.02 -26.79 7.82
CA PHE A 144 6.50 -25.53 8.39
C PHE A 144 5.37 -24.58 8.82
N LEU A 145 4.24 -24.57 8.09
CA LEU A 145 3.08 -23.79 8.45
C LEU A 145 2.47 -24.22 9.79
N GLN A 146 2.41 -25.52 10.07
CA GLN A 146 1.90 -26.03 11.35
C GLN A 146 2.85 -25.71 12.49
N ILE A 147 4.16 -25.88 12.27
CA ILE A 147 5.17 -25.48 13.27
C ILE A 147 5.06 -23.98 13.56
N GLY A 148 4.88 -23.17 12.51
CA GLY A 148 4.66 -21.73 12.67
C GLY A 148 3.45 -21.41 13.55
N LYS A 149 2.34 -22.12 13.38
CA LYS A 149 1.14 -21.97 14.23
C LYS A 149 1.41 -22.33 15.71
N LEU A 150 2.18 -23.38 15.98
CA LEU A 150 2.54 -23.79 17.36
C LEU A 150 3.30 -22.68 18.11
N TYR A 151 4.21 -21.99 17.42
CA TYR A 151 5.02 -20.93 18.02
C TYR A 151 4.48 -19.51 17.78
N GLY A 152 3.32 -19.37 17.13
CA GLY A 152 2.74 -18.06 16.81
C GLY A 152 3.58 -17.22 15.83
N VAL A 153 4.28 -17.87 14.91
CA VAL A 153 5.16 -17.25 13.90
C VAL A 153 4.81 -17.69 12.47
N SER A 154 5.33 -16.97 11.48
CA SER A 154 5.20 -17.39 10.08
C SER A 154 6.13 -18.58 9.75
N ASP A 155 5.80 -19.33 8.69
CA ASP A 155 6.66 -20.38 8.14
C ASP A 155 8.05 -19.85 7.73
N ASN A 156 8.14 -18.62 7.28
CA ASN A 156 9.42 -17.93 7.00
C ASN A 156 10.27 -17.75 8.26
N ALA A 157 9.67 -17.53 9.42
CA ALA A 157 10.42 -17.47 10.67
C ALA A 157 11.00 -18.82 11.04
N ILE A 158 10.23 -19.91 10.85
CA ILE A 158 10.72 -21.29 11.04
C ILE A 158 11.89 -21.59 10.12
N ARG A 159 11.84 -21.21 8.84
CA ARG A 159 12.96 -21.36 7.88
C ARG A 159 14.22 -20.62 8.33
N LYS A 160 14.09 -19.41 8.88
CA LYS A 160 15.20 -18.65 9.45
C LYS A 160 15.78 -19.34 10.70
N TRP A 161 14.95 -20.04 11.48
CA TRP A 161 15.44 -20.84 12.62
C TRP A 161 16.21 -22.07 12.12
N CYS A 162 15.73 -22.73 11.05
CA CYS A 162 16.47 -23.81 10.40
C CYS A 162 17.84 -23.32 9.93
N ASP A 163 17.91 -22.18 9.22
CA ASP A 163 19.17 -21.58 8.79
C ASP A 163 20.13 -21.34 9.98
N LYS A 164 19.60 -20.80 11.08
CA LYS A 164 20.40 -20.55 12.30
C LYS A 164 20.95 -21.81 12.95
N TYR A 165 20.20 -22.90 12.91
CA TYR A 165 20.58 -24.18 13.51
C TYR A 165 21.29 -25.13 12.55
N GLY A 166 21.57 -24.70 11.31
CA GLY A 166 22.19 -25.53 10.28
C GLY A 166 21.30 -26.69 9.82
N LEU A 167 19.97 -26.51 9.87
CA LEU A 167 18.98 -27.51 9.45
C LEU A 167 18.47 -27.19 8.03
N PRO A 168 18.08 -28.21 7.24
CA PRO A 168 17.49 -28.01 5.92
C PRO A 168 16.21 -27.16 6.00
N ARG A 169 16.06 -26.18 5.10
CA ARG A 169 14.94 -25.23 5.06
C ARG A 169 13.87 -25.55 4.02
N LYS A 170 14.08 -26.55 3.18
CA LYS A 170 13.13 -26.97 2.16
C LYS A 170 12.63 -28.38 2.46
N VAL A 171 11.33 -28.59 2.31
CA VAL A 171 10.70 -29.90 2.51
C VAL A 171 11.26 -30.96 1.56
N THR A 172 11.60 -30.56 0.35
CA THR A 172 12.25 -31.44 -0.65
C THR A 172 13.57 -31.99 -0.14
N ASP A 173 14.40 -31.14 0.44
CA ASP A 173 15.72 -31.52 0.94
C ASP A 173 15.57 -32.44 2.17
N ILE A 174 14.64 -32.13 3.08
CA ILE A 174 14.35 -32.94 4.26
C ILE A 174 13.91 -34.36 3.90
N LYS A 175 13.12 -34.53 2.85
CA LYS A 175 12.64 -35.84 2.38
C LYS A 175 13.71 -36.70 1.72
N GLN A 176 14.80 -36.12 1.29
CA GLN A 176 15.90 -36.85 0.63
C GLN A 176 16.80 -37.61 1.61
N TYR A 177 16.82 -37.19 2.90
CA TYR A 177 17.63 -37.86 3.92
C TYR A 177 16.97 -39.16 4.34
N SER A 178 17.78 -40.25 4.40
CA SER A 178 17.39 -41.48 5.11
C SER A 178 17.29 -41.20 6.64
N ASP A 179 16.69 -42.10 7.37
CA ASP A 179 16.58 -41.93 8.83
C ASP A 179 17.95 -41.94 9.50
N GLU A 180 18.89 -42.77 9.00
CA GLU A 180 20.26 -42.83 9.51
C GLU A 180 21.06 -41.54 9.22
N GLU A 181 20.85 -40.94 8.05
CA GLU A 181 21.49 -39.68 7.67
C GLU A 181 20.86 -38.51 8.48
N TRP A 182 19.54 -38.55 8.68
CA TRP A 182 18.84 -37.54 9.46
C TRP A 182 19.33 -37.48 10.91
N GLU A 183 19.61 -38.61 11.53
CA GLU A 183 20.16 -38.65 12.89
C GLU A 183 21.53 -37.96 13.01
N LYS A 184 22.34 -37.99 11.93
CA LYS A 184 23.69 -37.39 11.90
C LYS A 184 23.72 -35.87 11.67
N ILE A 185 22.60 -35.28 11.24
CA ILE A 185 22.45 -33.83 11.09
C ILE A 185 22.20 -33.20 12.44
#